data_526c50e9b4801ead2db35dffc1920c81
#
_entry.id   526c50e9b4801ead2db35dffc1920c81
#
_cell.length_a   1.000
_cell.length_b   1.000
_cell.length_c   1.000
_cell.angle_alpha   90.00
_cell.angle_beta   90.00
_cell.angle_gamma   90.00
#
_symmetry.space_group_name_H-M   'P 1'
#
loop_
_entity.id
_entity.type
_entity.pdbx_description
1 polymer ?
#
loop_
_entity_poly.entity_id
_entity_poly.type
_entity_poly.pdbx_seq_one_letter_code
_entity_poly.pdbx_strand_id
1 'polypeptide(L)'
;EGAGQTAIAYNAAISACEKGLVPHKALEIFEQMKREGVRPTVVTYSALISAAEKGQQWKLALEVLEEMKAAGHGANVIAYSAAISALSKGQMWHKALELFREIESSGGKPSIVTYNATMCVLFFLSLMCR
;
A
#
# COMPACT_ATOMS: atom_id res chain seq x y z
N GLU A 1 4.33 -16.27 -24.78
CA GLU A 1 3.55 -15.43 -23.90
C GLU A 1 3.26 -16.08 -22.58
N GLY A 2 4.15 -15.91 -21.67
CA GLY A 2 3.93 -16.40 -20.32
C GLY A 2 3.11 -15.43 -19.50
N ALA A 3 2.49 -15.95 -18.43
CA ALA A 3 1.76 -15.13 -17.47
C ALA A 3 2.68 -14.05 -16.87
N GLY A 4 3.98 -14.32 -16.79
CA GLY A 4 4.94 -13.36 -16.27
C GLY A 4 5.04 -12.08 -17.07
N GLN A 5 5.00 -12.21 -18.41
CA GLN A 5 5.04 -11.03 -19.28
C GLN A 5 3.79 -10.18 -19.12
N THR A 6 2.65 -10.83 -18.99
CA THR A 6 1.39 -10.12 -18.79
C THR A 6 1.39 -9.40 -17.44
N ALA A 7 1.88 -10.06 -16.40
CA ALA A 7 1.98 -9.42 -15.08
C ALA A 7 2.89 -8.20 -15.13
N ILE A 8 4.00 -8.28 -15.85
CA ILE A 8 4.93 -7.16 -15.99
C ILE A 8 4.23 -5.98 -16.67
N ALA A 9 3.44 -6.25 -17.72
CA ALA A 9 2.71 -5.19 -18.41
C ALA A 9 1.70 -4.51 -17.51
N TYR A 10 0.95 -5.29 -16.74
CA TYR A 10 -0.02 -4.74 -15.79
C TYR A 10 0.67 -3.93 -14.70
N ASN A 11 1.77 -4.44 -14.17
CA ASN A 11 2.53 -3.74 -13.14
C ASN A 11 3.08 -2.42 -13.66
N ALA A 12 3.55 -2.39 -14.89
CA ALA A 12 4.04 -1.17 -15.51
C ALA A 12 2.92 -0.13 -15.67
N ALA A 13 1.73 -0.59 -16.08
CA ALA A 13 0.59 0.29 -16.22
C ALA A 13 0.16 0.87 -14.87
N ILE A 14 0.13 0.03 -13.84
CA ILE A 14 -0.22 0.49 -12.49
C ILE A 14 0.81 1.49 -11.98
N SER A 15 2.09 1.25 -12.23
CA SER A 15 3.15 2.19 -11.86
C SER A 15 3.00 3.52 -12.57
N ALA A 16 2.59 3.49 -13.85
CA ALA A 16 2.34 4.73 -14.59
C ALA A 16 1.18 5.51 -13.97
N CYS A 17 0.13 4.81 -13.53
CA CYS A 17 -0.99 5.45 -12.85
C CYS A 17 -0.56 6.04 -11.52
N GLU A 18 0.34 5.38 -10.83
CA GLU A 18 0.89 5.89 -9.57
C GLU A 18 1.57 7.23 -9.78
N LYS A 19 2.41 7.31 -10.81
CA LYS A 19 3.11 8.55 -11.12
C LYS A 19 2.20 9.64 -11.62
N GLY A 20 1.10 9.24 -12.29
CA GLY A 20 0.13 10.20 -12.79
C GLY A 20 -0.91 10.62 -11.76
N LEU A 21 -0.84 10.09 -10.55
CA LEU A 21 -1.76 10.40 -9.45
C LEU A 21 -3.21 10.06 -9.78
N VAL A 22 -3.43 8.94 -10.47
CA VAL A 22 -4.77 8.47 -10.84
C VAL A 22 -5.03 7.09 -10.25
N PRO A 23 -5.30 7.01 -8.93
CA PRO A 23 -5.48 5.71 -8.27
C PRO A 23 -6.68 4.92 -8.80
N HIS A 24 -7.72 5.60 -9.28
CA HIS A 24 -8.87 4.91 -9.85
C HIS A 24 -8.50 4.09 -11.07
N LYS A 25 -7.64 4.62 -11.92
CA LYS A 25 -7.16 3.90 -13.10
C LYS A 25 -6.32 2.70 -12.70
N ALA A 26 -5.50 2.87 -11.68
CA ALA A 26 -4.70 1.76 -11.17
C ALA A 26 -5.61 0.62 -10.68
N LEU A 27 -6.69 0.97 -9.98
CA LEU A 27 -7.64 -0.02 -9.49
C LEU A 27 -8.36 -0.72 -10.65
N GLU A 28 -8.76 0.03 -11.68
CA GLU A 28 -9.38 -0.57 -12.86
C GLU A 28 -8.46 -1.58 -13.53
N ILE A 29 -7.19 -1.24 -13.67
CA ILE A 29 -6.20 -2.14 -14.26
C ILE A 29 -6.05 -3.38 -13.40
N PHE A 30 -6.03 -3.20 -12.08
CA PHE A 30 -5.91 -4.32 -11.15
C PHE A 30 -7.11 -5.27 -11.27
N GLU A 31 -8.32 -4.73 -11.36
CA GLU A 31 -9.52 -5.54 -11.52
C GLU A 31 -9.50 -6.30 -12.84
N GLN A 32 -9.05 -5.63 -13.92
CA GLN A 32 -8.93 -6.29 -15.21
C GLN A 32 -7.92 -7.42 -15.16
N MET A 33 -6.79 -7.18 -14.47
CA MET A 33 -5.77 -8.21 -14.28
C MET A 33 -6.35 -9.46 -13.64
N LYS A 34 -7.16 -9.27 -12.60
CA LYS A 34 -7.81 -10.40 -11.91
C LYS A 34 -8.81 -11.11 -12.81
N ARG A 35 -9.59 -10.37 -13.59
CA ARG A 35 -10.57 -10.97 -14.49
C ARG A 35 -9.92 -11.81 -15.58
N GLU A 36 -8.73 -11.41 -16.02
CA GLU A 36 -8.00 -12.16 -17.05
C GLU A 36 -7.20 -13.32 -16.48
N GLY A 37 -7.31 -13.54 -15.18
CA GLY A 37 -6.65 -14.67 -14.54
C GLY A 37 -5.17 -14.47 -14.30
N VAL A 38 -4.67 -13.25 -14.45
CA VAL A 38 -3.29 -12.93 -14.15
C VAL A 38 -3.14 -12.72 -12.64
N ARG A 39 -2.19 -13.43 -12.05
CA ARG A 39 -2.01 -13.36 -10.60
C ARG A 39 -1.27 -12.10 -10.16
N PRO A 40 -1.86 -11.26 -9.29
CA PRO A 40 -1.13 -10.11 -8.76
C PRO A 40 0.08 -10.56 -7.94
N THR A 41 1.15 -9.79 -8.03
CA THR A 41 2.38 -10.05 -7.27
C THR A 41 2.54 -8.99 -6.18
N VAL A 42 3.56 -9.16 -5.34
CA VAL A 42 3.90 -8.16 -4.33
C VAL A 42 4.13 -6.80 -4.98
N VAL A 43 4.75 -6.79 -6.16
CA VAL A 43 4.99 -5.54 -6.90
C VAL A 43 3.66 -4.87 -7.27
N THR A 44 2.68 -5.68 -7.72
CA THR A 44 1.36 -5.17 -8.07
C THR A 44 0.70 -4.49 -6.87
N TYR A 45 0.68 -5.19 -5.74
CA TYR A 45 0.05 -4.66 -4.52
C TYR A 45 0.76 -3.41 -4.02
N SER A 46 2.09 -3.43 -4.03
CA SER A 46 2.87 -2.28 -3.57
C SER A 46 2.63 -1.05 -4.44
N ALA A 47 2.56 -1.24 -5.75
CA ALA A 47 2.30 -0.13 -6.68
C ALA A 47 0.90 0.44 -6.45
N LEU A 48 -0.10 -0.43 -6.21
CA LEU A 48 -1.46 0.02 -5.92
C LEU A 48 -1.53 0.83 -4.64
N ILE A 49 -0.88 0.35 -3.59
CA ILE A 49 -0.88 1.04 -2.31
C ILE A 49 -0.17 2.39 -2.44
N SER A 50 0.93 2.44 -3.18
CA SER A 50 1.63 3.69 -3.44
C SER A 50 0.77 4.68 -4.23
N ALA A 51 0.02 4.18 -5.21
CA ALA A 51 -0.89 5.03 -5.98
C ALA A 51 -1.98 5.59 -5.08
N ALA A 52 -2.52 4.75 -4.21
CA ALA A 52 -3.55 5.18 -3.26
C ALA A 52 -2.99 6.21 -2.28
N GLU A 53 -1.77 6.01 -1.83
CA GLU A 53 -1.11 6.95 -0.91
C GLU A 53 -0.94 8.31 -1.56
N LYS A 54 -0.45 8.35 -2.79
CA LYS A 54 -0.23 9.60 -3.50
C LYS A 54 -1.53 10.29 -3.86
N GLY A 55 -2.59 9.51 -4.11
CA GLY A 55 -3.91 10.06 -4.40
C GLY A 55 -4.73 10.34 -3.15
N GLN A 56 -4.14 10.15 -1.98
CA GLN A 56 -4.79 10.38 -0.69
C GLN A 56 -6.04 9.51 -0.48
N GLN A 57 -6.01 8.29 -1.02
CA GLN A 57 -7.11 7.33 -0.89
C GLN A 57 -6.73 6.28 0.16
N TRP A 58 -6.75 6.67 1.43
CA TRP A 58 -6.29 5.77 2.50
C TRP A 58 -7.15 4.51 2.61
N LYS A 59 -8.44 4.61 2.31
CA LYS A 59 -9.33 3.44 2.35
C LYS A 59 -8.91 2.41 1.31
N LEU A 60 -8.60 2.88 0.11
CA LEU A 60 -8.14 2.00 -0.96
C LEU A 60 -6.83 1.33 -0.59
N ALA A 61 -5.91 2.08 0.04
CA ALA A 61 -4.65 1.51 0.49
C ALA A 61 -4.88 0.36 1.47
N LEU A 62 -5.81 0.53 2.42
CA LEU A 62 -6.14 -0.51 3.38
C LEU A 62 -6.76 -1.73 2.72
N GLU A 63 -7.70 -1.51 1.80
CA GLU A 63 -8.36 -2.61 1.10
C GLU A 63 -7.34 -3.45 0.33
N VAL A 64 -6.44 -2.80 -0.39
CA VAL A 64 -5.41 -3.49 -1.16
C VAL A 64 -4.45 -4.23 -0.23
N LEU A 65 -4.10 -3.63 0.90
CA LEU A 65 -3.23 -4.29 1.87
C LEU A 65 -3.88 -5.56 2.44
N GLU A 66 -5.16 -5.50 2.78
CA GLU A 66 -5.88 -6.66 3.28
C GLU A 66 -5.95 -7.75 2.23
N GLU A 67 -6.19 -7.38 0.99
CA GLU A 67 -6.24 -8.35 -0.10
C GLU A 67 -4.87 -9.00 -0.31
N MET A 68 -3.80 -8.23 -0.18
CA MET A 68 -2.43 -8.74 -0.26
C MET A 68 -2.18 -9.79 0.82
N LYS A 69 -2.62 -9.51 2.05
CA LYS A 69 -2.47 -10.46 3.15
C LYS A 69 -3.29 -11.73 2.91
N ALA A 70 -4.51 -11.56 2.42
CA ALA A 70 -5.38 -12.70 2.11
C ALA A 70 -4.80 -13.58 1.01
N ALA A 71 -4.05 -12.98 0.09
CA ALA A 71 -3.40 -13.72 -1.00
C ALA A 71 -2.13 -14.45 -0.54
N GLY A 72 -1.75 -14.31 0.72
CA GLY A 72 -0.62 -15.03 1.29
C GLY A 72 0.72 -14.39 1.11
N HIS A 73 0.77 -13.12 0.74
CA HIS A 73 2.06 -12.45 0.50
C HIS A 73 2.76 -11.96 1.76
N GLY A 74 2.17 -12.11 2.90
CA GLY A 74 2.81 -11.77 4.16
C GLY A 74 3.18 -10.30 4.30
N ALA A 75 3.96 -10.00 5.33
CA ALA A 75 4.35 -8.63 5.64
C ALA A 75 5.39 -8.13 4.64
N ASN A 76 5.04 -7.09 3.90
CA ASN A 76 5.94 -6.42 2.98
C ASN A 76 6.16 -5.01 3.50
N VAL A 77 7.39 -4.69 3.88
CA VAL A 77 7.71 -3.41 4.52
C VAL A 77 7.35 -2.24 3.60
N ILE A 78 7.56 -2.38 2.30
CA ILE A 78 7.24 -1.31 1.36
C ILE A 78 5.74 -1.03 1.33
N ALA A 79 4.93 -2.10 1.24
CA ALA A 79 3.48 -1.98 1.22
C ALA A 79 2.94 -1.39 2.52
N TYR A 80 3.43 -1.90 3.65
CA TYR A 80 3.02 -1.37 4.95
C TYR A 80 3.43 0.08 5.12
N SER A 81 4.63 0.45 4.69
CA SER A 81 5.10 1.83 4.79
C SER A 81 4.21 2.78 3.98
N ALA A 82 3.86 2.38 2.78
CA ALA A 82 2.98 3.20 1.95
C ALA A 82 1.58 3.32 2.57
N ALA A 83 1.07 2.22 3.14
CA ALA A 83 -0.23 2.24 3.80
C ALA A 83 -0.22 3.15 5.03
N ILE A 84 0.84 3.06 5.84
CA ILE A 84 0.98 3.91 7.02
C ILE A 84 1.05 5.38 6.60
N SER A 85 1.80 5.67 5.54
CA SER A 85 1.89 7.03 5.02
C SER A 85 0.52 7.54 4.56
N ALA A 86 -0.25 6.70 3.86
CA ALA A 86 -1.59 7.06 3.41
C ALA A 86 -2.51 7.34 4.59
N LEU A 87 -2.46 6.50 5.62
CA LEU A 87 -3.27 6.69 6.82
C LEU A 87 -2.88 7.96 7.57
N SER A 88 -1.58 8.26 7.60
CA SER A 88 -1.10 9.49 8.23
C SER A 88 -1.67 10.72 7.54
N LYS A 89 -1.65 10.70 6.21
CA LYS A 89 -2.21 11.82 5.42
C LYS A 89 -3.72 11.94 5.60
N GLY A 90 -4.41 10.82 5.81
CA GLY A 90 -5.84 10.80 6.05
C GLY A 90 -6.22 11.02 7.51
N GLN A 91 -5.24 11.28 8.37
CA GLN A 91 -5.44 11.51 9.79
C GLN A 91 -6.02 10.30 10.52
N MET A 92 -5.75 9.10 10.02
CA MET A 92 -6.19 7.85 10.63
C MET A 92 -5.05 7.24 11.45
N TRP A 93 -4.66 7.94 12.50
CA TRP A 93 -3.46 7.62 13.26
C TRP A 93 -3.53 6.27 13.97
N HIS A 94 -4.70 5.91 14.49
CA HIS A 94 -4.85 4.64 15.20
C HIS A 94 -4.56 3.45 14.29
N LYS A 95 -5.09 3.50 13.08
CA LYS A 95 -4.85 2.42 12.11
C LYS A 95 -3.39 2.38 11.66
N ALA A 96 -2.77 3.55 11.52
CA ALA A 96 -1.35 3.60 11.16
C ALA A 96 -0.50 2.92 12.24
N LEU A 97 -0.79 3.17 13.50
CA LEU A 97 -0.08 2.55 14.60
C LEU A 97 -0.32 1.04 14.65
N GLU A 98 -1.56 0.60 14.37
CA GLU A 98 -1.86 -0.82 14.30
C GLU A 98 -1.02 -1.52 13.25
N LEU A 99 -0.89 -0.92 12.07
CA LEU A 99 -0.06 -1.50 11.01
C LEU A 99 1.41 -1.55 11.40
N PHE A 100 1.89 -0.51 12.07
CA PHE A 100 3.28 -0.49 12.54
C PHE A 100 3.53 -1.65 13.50
N ARG A 101 2.61 -1.86 14.45
CA ARG A 101 2.72 -2.96 15.40
C ARG A 101 2.66 -4.30 14.69
N GLU A 102 1.85 -4.40 13.65
CA GLU A 102 1.74 -5.62 12.87
C GLU A 102 3.07 -5.98 12.20
N ILE A 103 3.78 -5.00 11.66
CA ILE A 103 5.11 -5.23 11.09
C ILE A 103 6.05 -5.77 12.14
N GLU A 104 6.07 -5.17 13.32
CA GLU A 104 6.94 -5.60 14.40
C GLU A 104 6.61 -7.01 14.84
N SER A 105 5.31 -7.31 14.98
CA SER A 105 4.86 -8.64 15.42
C SER A 105 5.22 -9.73 14.43
N SER A 106 5.20 -9.42 13.14
CA SER A 106 5.48 -10.44 12.11
C SER A 106 6.96 -10.67 11.88
N GLY A 107 7.80 -9.97 12.64
CA GLY A 107 9.25 -10.13 12.52
C GLY A 107 9.88 -9.31 11.41
N GLY A 108 9.10 -8.48 10.75
CA GLY A 108 9.63 -7.55 9.76
C GLY A 108 10.39 -6.42 10.42
N LYS A 109 11.41 -5.92 9.73
CA LYS A 109 12.16 -4.77 10.24
C LYS A 109 11.64 -3.51 9.58
N PRO A 110 11.04 -2.59 10.35
CA PRO A 110 10.56 -1.33 9.76
C PRO A 110 11.71 -0.56 9.12
N SER A 111 11.43 0.01 7.97
CA SER A 111 12.41 0.83 7.26
C SER A 111 12.41 2.25 7.82
N ILE A 112 13.38 3.05 7.37
CA ILE A 112 13.42 4.47 7.74
C ILE A 112 12.14 5.17 7.31
N VAL A 113 11.60 4.80 6.15
CA VAL A 113 10.35 5.38 5.66
C VAL A 113 9.21 5.07 6.62
N THR A 114 9.14 3.81 7.10
CA THR A 114 8.12 3.40 8.05
C THR A 114 8.24 4.17 9.36
N TYR A 115 9.46 4.30 9.88
CA TYR A 115 9.70 5.04 11.10
C TYR A 115 9.33 6.51 10.94
N ASN A 116 9.68 7.11 9.81
CA ASN A 116 9.36 8.51 9.55
C ASN A 116 7.85 8.73 9.51
N ALA A 117 7.12 7.86 8.83
CA ALA A 117 5.66 7.95 8.77
C ALA A 117 5.06 7.82 10.17
N THR A 118 5.57 6.87 10.96
CA THR A 118 5.09 6.65 12.32
C THR A 118 5.43 7.83 13.22
N MET A 119 6.61 8.41 13.06
CA MET A 119 7.00 9.60 13.83
C MET A 119 6.08 10.78 13.52
N CYS A 120 5.69 10.96 12.27
CA CYS A 120 4.72 12.00 11.90
C CYS A 120 3.40 11.77 12.62
N VAL A 121 2.93 10.52 12.66
CA VAL A 121 1.70 10.16 13.37
C VAL A 121 1.82 10.50 14.85
N LEU A 122 2.91 10.09 15.47
CA LEU A 122 3.14 10.35 16.89
C LEU A 122 3.22 11.84 17.19
N PHE A 123 3.86 12.60 16.31
CA PHE A 123 3.97 14.04 16.45
C PHE A 123 2.58 14.69 16.41
N PHE A 124 1.74 14.30 15.45
CA PHE A 124 0.39 14.82 15.35
C PHE A 124 -0.45 14.45 16.58
N LEU A 125 -0.33 13.21 17.05
CA LEU A 125 -1.04 12.77 18.24
C LEU A 125 -0.62 13.60 19.46
N SER A 126 0.68 13.87 19.58
CA SER A 126 1.20 14.68 20.66
C SER A 126 0.61 16.10 20.65
N LEU A 127 0.49 16.68 19.44
CA LEU A 127 -0.09 18.00 19.29
C LEU A 127 -1.60 18.00 19.61
N MET A 128 -2.29 16.95 19.16
CA MET A 128 -3.74 16.86 19.37
C MET A 128 -4.11 16.60 20.82
N CYS A 129 -3.23 15.97 21.59
CA CYS A 129 -3.48 15.67 22.99
C CYS A 129 -3.22 16.86 23.92
N ARG A 130 -2.76 17.97 23.39
CA ARG A 130 -2.60 19.20 24.16
C ARG A 130 -3.81 20.12 23.98
#